data_6ea9ca5e8157128d1fb862192b9abc8c
#
_entry.id   6ea9ca5e8157128d1fb862192b9abc8c
#
_cell.length_a   1.000
_cell.length_b   1.000
_cell.length_c   1.000
_cell.angle_alpha   90.00
_cell.angle_beta   90.00
_cell.angle_gamma   90.00
#
_symmetry.space_group_name_H-M   'P 1'
#
loop_
_entity.id
_entity.type
_entity.pdbx_description
1 polymer ?
#
loop_
_entity_poly.entity_id
_entity_poly.type
_entity_poly.pdbx_seq_one_letter_code
_entity_poly.pdbx_strand_id
1 'polypeptide(L)'
;MTKKVWISRSQPGAAALADKLAASKISVLQKPVLTISPINCPYPRELPKLVICLSGHAARIYRESSASLSNKTIKHIAIGRETASILRSSFTNTIFPFDERSEGVIGLREIQEISVGEIVWLLTGRQGRGVIESVLENRGCKLYRLALYEQVRKEVKGIDPEKISCVVVGSVVGMQYVEEFLKGFKGTLSVPIIVPSLRIKKEAENLGFTEVYNVGSANVSDVSIFVEDFLVGR
;
A
#
# COMPACT_ATOMS: atom_id res chain seq x y z
N MET A 1 -18.89 -27.14 -4.96
CA MET A 1 -17.45 -26.80 -4.71
C MET A 1 -17.38 -25.52 -3.90
N THR A 2 -16.57 -25.47 -2.86
CA THR A 2 -16.45 -24.28 -2.00
C THR A 2 -15.75 -23.15 -2.79
N LYS A 3 -16.39 -21.99 -2.88
CA LYS A 3 -15.77 -20.81 -3.51
C LYS A 3 -14.60 -20.32 -2.67
N LYS A 4 -13.63 -19.62 -3.29
CA LYS A 4 -12.39 -19.14 -2.67
C LYS A 4 -12.31 -17.63 -2.64
N VAL A 5 -11.66 -17.08 -1.65
CA VAL A 5 -11.26 -15.66 -1.62
C VAL A 5 -10.01 -15.49 -2.47
N TRP A 6 -10.09 -14.69 -3.53
CA TRP A 6 -8.89 -14.36 -4.31
C TRP A 6 -8.16 -13.17 -3.70
N ILE A 7 -6.95 -13.40 -3.21
CA ILE A 7 -6.06 -12.38 -2.67
C ILE A 7 -5.15 -11.92 -3.81
N SER A 8 -5.48 -10.76 -4.41
CA SER A 8 -4.77 -10.18 -5.56
C SER A 8 -3.70 -9.16 -5.18
N ARG A 9 -3.66 -8.74 -3.89
CA ARG A 9 -2.70 -7.76 -3.38
C ARG A 9 -1.25 -8.30 -3.37
N SER A 10 -0.26 -7.39 -3.41
CA SER A 10 1.16 -7.76 -3.43
C SER A 10 1.66 -8.35 -2.11
N GLN A 11 2.81 -9.04 -2.18
CA GLN A 11 3.53 -9.52 -1.01
C GLN A 11 4.16 -8.35 -0.21
N PRO A 12 4.39 -8.50 1.09
CA PRO A 12 4.05 -9.66 1.95
C PRO A 12 2.60 -9.65 2.46
N GLY A 13 1.84 -8.60 2.20
CA GLY A 13 0.46 -8.47 2.69
C GLY A 13 -0.49 -9.56 2.17
N ALA A 14 -0.20 -10.15 1.01
CA ALA A 14 -0.97 -11.27 0.48
C ALA A 14 -0.79 -12.54 1.34
N ALA A 15 0.45 -12.88 1.70
CA ALA A 15 0.73 -14.04 2.55
C ALA A 15 0.13 -13.86 3.94
N ALA A 16 0.36 -12.72 4.59
CA ALA A 16 -0.18 -12.45 5.91
C ALA A 16 -1.72 -12.52 5.98
N LEU A 17 -2.42 -12.06 4.91
CA LEU A 17 -3.87 -12.19 4.84
C LEU A 17 -4.29 -13.64 4.60
N ALA A 18 -3.58 -14.36 3.73
CA ALA A 18 -3.86 -15.77 3.47
C ALA A 18 -3.75 -16.61 4.75
N ASP A 19 -2.70 -16.41 5.54
CA ASP A 19 -2.48 -17.11 6.79
C ASP A 19 -3.62 -16.85 7.80
N LYS A 20 -4.06 -15.59 7.95
CA LYS A 20 -5.18 -15.23 8.82
C LYS A 20 -6.49 -15.88 8.40
N LEU A 21 -6.85 -15.79 7.12
CA LEU A 21 -8.08 -16.37 6.60
C LEU A 21 -8.05 -17.91 6.66
N ALA A 22 -6.88 -18.53 6.44
CA ALA A 22 -6.72 -19.97 6.60
C ALA A 22 -6.91 -20.42 8.06
N ALA A 23 -6.47 -19.63 9.04
CA ALA A 23 -6.72 -19.88 10.45
C ALA A 23 -8.24 -19.91 10.77
N SER A 24 -9.04 -19.11 10.09
CA SER A 24 -10.52 -19.10 10.14
C SER A 24 -11.16 -20.14 9.20
N LYS A 25 -10.38 -21.10 8.67
CA LYS A 25 -10.83 -22.16 7.73
C LYS A 25 -11.44 -21.66 6.43
N ILE A 26 -11.13 -20.44 6.02
CA ILE A 26 -11.56 -19.87 4.74
C ILE A 26 -10.61 -20.31 3.64
N SER A 27 -11.18 -20.86 2.56
CA SER A 27 -10.41 -21.24 1.38
C SER A 27 -9.94 -20.01 0.62
N VAL A 28 -8.62 -19.89 0.42
CA VAL A 28 -8.00 -18.75 -0.26
C VAL A 28 -7.31 -19.17 -1.55
N LEU A 29 -7.23 -18.22 -2.48
CA LEU A 29 -6.43 -18.29 -3.69
C LEU A 29 -5.46 -17.12 -3.69
N GLN A 30 -4.23 -17.35 -3.26
CA GLN A 30 -3.19 -16.35 -3.21
C GLN A 30 -2.52 -16.19 -4.58
N LYS A 31 -3.05 -15.29 -5.40
CA LYS A 31 -2.57 -14.99 -6.76
C LYS A 31 -2.42 -13.47 -6.94
N PRO A 32 -1.30 -12.88 -6.45
CA PRO A 32 -1.04 -11.46 -6.65
C PRO A 32 -0.97 -11.09 -8.13
N VAL A 33 -1.61 -9.97 -8.50
CA VAL A 33 -1.57 -9.40 -9.86
C VAL A 33 -0.38 -8.46 -10.06
N LEU A 34 0.30 -8.12 -8.97
CA LEU A 34 1.47 -7.24 -8.93
C LEU A 34 2.59 -7.89 -8.13
N THR A 35 3.83 -7.66 -8.57
CA THR A 35 5.04 -7.85 -7.78
C THR A 35 5.69 -6.51 -7.49
N ILE A 36 6.38 -6.41 -6.36
CA ILE A 36 7.17 -5.25 -5.98
C ILE A 36 8.60 -5.54 -6.41
N SER A 37 9.13 -4.73 -7.32
CA SER A 37 10.51 -4.80 -7.79
C SER A 37 11.31 -3.66 -7.18
N PRO A 38 12.33 -3.93 -6.35
CA PRO A 38 13.21 -2.88 -5.84
C PRO A 38 13.92 -2.15 -6.98
N ILE A 39 14.09 -0.84 -6.83
CA ILE A 39 14.87 -0.01 -7.74
C ILE A 39 16.19 0.32 -7.05
N ASN A 40 17.30 0.17 -7.77
CA ASN A 40 18.58 0.68 -7.31
C ASN A 40 18.56 2.21 -7.37
N CYS A 41 18.26 2.84 -6.22
CA CYS A 41 18.18 4.28 -6.07
C CYS A 41 19.33 4.73 -5.15
N PRO A 42 20.34 5.45 -5.67
CA PRO A 42 21.43 5.94 -4.85
C PRO A 42 20.90 6.98 -3.85
N TYR A 43 21.33 6.84 -2.60
CA TYR A 43 20.98 7.83 -1.58
C TYR A 43 21.83 9.10 -1.74
N PRO A 44 21.25 10.30 -1.53
CA PRO A 44 22.00 11.55 -1.55
C PRO A 44 23.10 11.55 -0.48
N ARG A 45 24.22 12.24 -0.75
CA ARG A 45 25.31 12.41 0.23
C ARG A 45 24.93 13.30 1.39
N GLU A 46 24.02 14.23 1.15
CA GLU A 46 23.55 15.19 2.14
C GLU A 46 22.51 14.52 3.05
N LEU A 47 22.78 14.57 4.34
CA LEU A 47 21.88 13.99 5.35
C LEU A 47 20.55 14.77 5.43
N PRO A 48 19.42 14.07 5.49
CA PRO A 48 18.13 14.74 5.63
C PRO A 48 17.89 15.17 7.09
N LYS A 49 17.19 16.27 7.28
CA LYS A 49 16.56 16.62 8.55
C LYS A 49 15.35 15.72 8.81
N LEU A 50 14.64 15.37 7.75
CA LEU A 50 13.40 14.60 7.80
C LEU A 50 13.37 13.54 6.69
N VAL A 51 12.96 12.34 7.06
CA VAL A 51 12.67 11.25 6.12
C VAL A 51 11.16 10.96 6.17
N ILE A 52 10.49 11.06 5.03
CA ILE A 52 9.06 10.74 4.90
C ILE A 52 8.92 9.44 4.12
N CYS A 53 8.24 8.44 4.67
CA CYS A 53 8.06 7.13 4.05
C CYS A 53 6.59 6.88 3.73
N LEU A 54 6.27 6.75 2.44
CA LEU A 54 4.89 6.71 1.93
C LEU A 54 4.32 5.30 1.75
N SER A 55 5.07 4.26 2.12
CA SER A 55 4.55 2.88 2.06
C SER A 55 5.38 1.89 2.86
N GLY A 56 4.76 0.77 3.27
CA GLY A 56 5.47 -0.33 3.91
C GLY A 56 6.53 -0.98 3.01
N HIS A 57 6.37 -0.95 1.68
CA HIS A 57 7.38 -1.44 0.75
C HIS A 57 8.63 -0.56 0.77
N ALA A 58 8.46 0.76 0.68
CA ALA A 58 9.57 1.70 0.78
C ALA A 58 10.28 1.58 2.14
N ALA A 59 9.52 1.42 3.22
CA ALA A 59 10.07 1.25 4.58
C ALA A 59 10.94 0.00 4.70
N ARG A 60 10.52 -1.14 4.15
CA ARG A 60 11.31 -2.38 4.16
C ARG A 60 12.61 -2.21 3.40
N ILE A 61 12.55 -1.70 2.17
CA ILE A 61 13.74 -1.50 1.32
C ILE A 61 14.70 -0.51 1.97
N TYR A 62 14.20 0.60 2.50
CA TYR A 62 15.01 1.60 3.18
C TYR A 62 15.71 1.03 4.41
N ARG A 63 15.01 0.27 5.23
CA ARG A 63 15.56 -0.39 6.42
C ARG A 63 16.65 -1.40 6.08
N GLU A 64 16.46 -2.16 5.01
CA GLU A 64 17.40 -3.21 4.56
C GLU A 64 18.63 -2.62 3.84
N SER A 65 18.52 -1.40 3.34
CA SER A 65 19.65 -0.73 2.72
C SER A 65 20.70 -0.34 3.77
N SER A 66 21.98 -0.60 3.49
CA SER A 66 23.10 -0.23 4.36
C SER A 66 23.24 1.27 4.60
N ALA A 67 22.55 2.07 3.80
CA ALA A 67 22.39 3.52 4.00
C ALA A 67 21.43 3.85 5.15
N SER A 68 20.96 2.86 5.87
CA SER A 68 20.18 3.07 7.09
C SER A 68 21.03 3.95 8.02
N LEU A 69 20.70 5.22 7.98
CA LEU A 69 21.36 6.24 8.78
C LEU A 69 21.05 5.94 10.23
N SER A 70 21.95 5.30 10.92
CA SER A 70 21.90 5.05 12.37
C SER A 70 21.93 6.37 13.19
N ASN A 71 21.83 7.50 12.51
CA ASN A 71 21.77 8.80 13.12
C ASN A 71 20.42 8.99 13.83
N LYS A 72 20.44 8.83 15.15
CA LYS A 72 19.29 8.97 16.04
C LYS A 72 18.63 10.36 16.00
N THR A 73 19.26 11.36 15.42
CA THR A 73 18.72 12.73 15.31
C THR A 73 17.74 12.89 14.16
N ILE A 74 17.81 12.03 13.13
CA ILE A 74 16.92 12.10 11.99
C ILE A 74 15.51 11.67 12.39
N LYS A 75 14.54 12.54 12.15
CA LYS A 75 13.14 12.22 12.36
C LYS A 75 12.56 11.49 11.13
N HIS A 76 11.79 10.44 11.38
CA HIS A 76 11.09 9.69 10.36
C HIS A 76 9.59 9.90 10.48
N ILE A 77 8.93 10.19 9.38
CA ILE A 77 7.47 10.25 9.27
C ILE A 77 7.02 9.08 8.39
N ALA A 78 6.18 8.22 8.93
CA ALA A 78 5.50 7.19 8.18
C ALA A 78 4.12 7.66 7.73
N ILE A 79 3.65 7.21 6.57
CA ILE A 79 2.28 7.52 6.09
C ILE A 79 1.20 7.00 7.04
N GLY A 80 1.48 5.91 7.77
CA GLY A 80 0.54 5.30 8.68
C GLY A 80 1.20 4.28 9.60
N ARG A 81 0.38 3.66 10.46
CA ARG A 81 0.78 2.76 11.54
C ARG A 81 1.61 1.56 11.07
N GLU A 82 1.20 0.89 9.99
CA GLU A 82 1.94 -0.27 9.47
C GLU A 82 3.36 0.14 9.03
N THR A 83 3.48 1.24 8.28
CA THR A 83 4.76 1.77 7.82
C THR A 83 5.63 2.19 9.01
N ALA A 84 5.04 2.82 10.03
CA ALA A 84 5.74 3.21 11.25
C ALA A 84 6.25 1.99 12.03
N SER A 85 5.48 0.93 12.13
CA SER A 85 5.90 -0.32 12.79
C SER A 85 7.14 -0.92 12.12
N ILE A 86 7.20 -0.89 10.79
CA ILE A 86 8.37 -1.38 10.03
C ILE A 86 9.60 -0.49 10.30
N LEU A 87 9.44 0.83 10.30
CA LEU A 87 10.55 1.76 10.51
C LEU A 87 11.09 1.71 11.94
N ARG A 88 10.21 1.60 12.95
CA ARG A 88 10.59 1.63 14.38
C ARG A 88 11.53 0.52 14.80
N SER A 89 11.60 -0.58 14.05
CA SER A 89 12.59 -1.64 14.31
C SER A 89 14.04 -1.18 14.12
N SER A 90 14.28 -0.08 13.40
CA SER A 90 15.62 0.49 13.17
C SER A 90 15.72 1.98 13.48
N PHE A 91 14.61 2.70 13.45
CA PHE A 91 14.54 4.16 13.63
C PHE A 91 13.56 4.53 14.72
N THR A 92 14.07 4.70 15.94
CA THR A 92 13.24 4.97 17.14
C THR A 92 12.48 6.29 17.07
N ASN A 93 13.05 7.32 16.40
CA ASN A 93 12.42 8.62 16.20
C ASN A 93 11.45 8.60 15.00
N THR A 94 10.44 7.72 15.06
CA THR A 94 9.43 7.55 13.99
C THR A 94 8.04 7.91 14.50
N ILE A 95 7.39 8.84 13.80
CA ILE A 95 6.00 9.25 14.03
C ILE A 95 5.12 8.93 12.81
N PHE A 96 3.81 8.97 13.00
CA PHE A 96 2.82 8.89 11.93
C PHE A 96 1.57 9.69 12.31
N PRO A 97 0.79 10.21 11.33
CA PRO A 97 -0.41 10.97 11.60
C PRO A 97 -1.57 10.06 12.06
N PHE A 98 -2.55 10.63 12.74
CA PHE A 98 -3.80 9.95 13.05
C PHE A 98 -4.60 9.61 11.79
N ASP A 99 -4.67 10.56 10.84
CA ASP A 99 -5.21 10.33 9.50
C ASP A 99 -4.11 9.70 8.62
N GLU A 100 -4.16 8.40 8.42
CA GLU A 100 -3.14 7.60 7.71
C GLU A 100 -3.18 7.84 6.18
N ARG A 101 -3.27 9.11 5.76
CA ARG A 101 -3.28 9.58 4.37
C ARG A 101 -2.26 10.69 4.15
N SER A 102 -2.10 11.10 2.88
CA SER A 102 -1.21 12.21 2.51
C SER A 102 -1.58 13.50 3.23
N GLU A 103 -2.87 13.77 3.39
CA GLU A 103 -3.42 14.94 4.08
C GLU A 103 -3.01 14.97 5.56
N GLY A 104 -3.07 13.82 6.22
CA GLY A 104 -2.61 13.70 7.60
C GLY A 104 -1.10 13.93 7.74
N VAL A 105 -0.28 13.41 6.83
CA VAL A 105 1.16 13.70 6.81
C VAL A 105 1.42 15.19 6.64
N ILE A 106 0.73 15.83 5.70
CA ILE A 106 0.85 17.29 5.45
C ILE A 106 0.46 18.09 6.68
N GLY A 107 -0.54 17.63 7.45
CA GLY A 107 -0.99 18.29 8.68
C GLY A 107 -0.05 18.17 9.87
N LEU A 108 0.98 17.32 9.82
CA LEU A 108 1.92 17.18 10.92
C LEU A 108 2.74 18.46 11.14
N ARG A 109 2.97 18.79 12.40
CA ARG A 109 3.77 19.95 12.82
C ARG A 109 5.16 19.95 12.16
N GLU A 110 5.79 18.81 12.06
CA GLU A 110 7.11 18.62 11.44
C GLU A 110 7.14 19.04 9.96
N ILE A 111 6.03 18.85 9.24
CA ILE A 111 5.89 19.31 7.85
C ILE A 111 5.57 20.82 7.82
N GLN A 112 4.73 21.28 8.75
CA GLN A 112 4.32 22.67 8.80
C GLN A 112 5.46 23.63 9.17
N GLU A 113 6.40 23.17 10.00
CA GLU A 113 7.55 23.95 10.49
C GLU A 113 8.84 23.74 9.66
N ILE A 114 8.76 23.05 8.53
CA ILE A 114 9.94 22.86 7.67
C ILE A 114 10.38 24.19 7.08
N SER A 115 11.68 24.48 7.14
CA SER A 115 12.25 25.74 6.70
C SER A 115 12.79 25.64 5.27
N VAL A 116 12.90 26.77 4.60
CA VAL A 116 13.51 26.89 3.27
C VAL A 116 14.95 26.33 3.31
N GLY A 117 15.30 25.51 2.32
CA GLY A 117 16.60 24.88 2.18
C GLY A 117 16.84 23.63 3.04
N GLU A 118 15.94 23.31 3.97
CA GLU A 118 16.06 22.05 4.74
C GLU A 118 15.91 20.83 3.84
N ILE A 119 16.72 19.81 4.10
CA ILE A 119 16.79 18.60 3.28
C ILE A 119 15.74 17.60 3.74
N VAL A 120 14.89 17.18 2.83
CA VAL A 120 13.87 16.15 3.05
C VAL A 120 14.09 15.00 2.08
N TRP A 121 14.07 13.77 2.61
CA TRP A 121 14.00 12.58 1.77
C TRP A 121 12.58 12.03 1.78
N LEU A 122 12.02 11.86 0.58
CA LEU A 122 10.70 11.28 0.40
C LEU A 122 10.84 9.89 -0.23
N LEU A 123 10.61 8.86 0.59
CA LEU A 123 10.73 7.46 0.19
C LEU A 123 9.38 6.96 -0.35
N THR A 124 9.35 6.58 -1.62
CA THR A 124 8.10 6.22 -2.32
C THR A 124 8.33 5.11 -3.35
N GLY A 125 7.27 4.68 -4.02
CA GLY A 125 7.34 3.93 -5.26
C GLY A 125 7.46 4.84 -6.48
N ARG A 126 7.82 4.28 -7.63
CA ARG A 126 7.93 5.02 -8.90
C ARG A 126 6.61 5.73 -9.26
N GLN A 127 5.48 5.07 -9.00
CA GLN A 127 4.13 5.56 -9.31
C GLN A 127 3.50 6.33 -8.12
N GLY A 128 4.19 7.31 -7.56
CA GLY A 128 3.66 8.18 -6.48
C GLY A 128 2.74 9.28 -7.02
N ARG A 129 1.89 9.87 -6.12
CA ARG A 129 0.88 10.89 -6.50
C ARG A 129 1.39 12.34 -6.52
N GLY A 130 2.53 12.64 -5.97
CA GLY A 130 3.10 13.98 -5.95
C GLY A 130 2.46 15.00 -5.01
N VAL A 131 1.42 14.64 -4.23
CA VAL A 131 0.71 15.61 -3.36
C VAL A 131 1.61 16.15 -2.25
N ILE A 132 2.36 15.29 -1.57
CA ILE A 132 3.29 15.68 -0.52
C ILE A 132 4.48 16.40 -1.12
N GLU A 133 4.97 15.96 -2.29
CA GLU A 133 6.03 16.60 -3.05
C GLU A 133 5.70 18.07 -3.30
N SER A 134 4.54 18.35 -3.86
CA SER A 134 4.11 19.72 -4.18
C SER A 134 4.06 20.64 -2.94
N VAL A 135 3.61 20.10 -1.80
CA VAL A 135 3.59 20.88 -0.55
C VAL A 135 5.00 21.20 -0.06
N LEU A 136 5.91 20.23 -0.11
CA LEU A 136 7.29 20.41 0.34
C LEU A 136 8.07 21.36 -0.56
N GLU A 137 7.88 21.24 -1.89
CA GLU A 137 8.47 22.15 -2.88
C GLU A 137 7.98 23.59 -2.69
N ASN A 138 6.69 23.80 -2.48
CA ASN A 138 6.11 25.10 -2.20
C ASN A 138 6.64 25.75 -0.90
N ARG A 139 7.13 24.94 0.05
CA ARG A 139 7.80 25.42 1.26
C ARG A 139 9.28 25.73 1.05
N GLY A 140 9.81 25.49 -0.16
CA GLY A 140 11.20 25.77 -0.50
C GLY A 140 12.22 24.85 0.14
N CYS A 141 11.83 23.69 0.62
CA CYS A 141 12.79 22.69 1.12
C CYS A 141 13.56 22.03 -0.04
N LYS A 142 14.75 21.49 0.24
CA LYS A 142 15.52 20.69 -0.71
C LYS A 142 15.01 19.27 -0.68
N LEU A 143 14.09 18.95 -1.61
CA LEU A 143 13.44 17.65 -1.67
C LEU A 143 14.21 16.65 -2.52
N TYR A 144 14.52 15.48 -1.96
CA TYR A 144 15.00 14.31 -2.68
C TYR A 144 13.91 13.23 -2.70
N ARG A 145 13.30 13.04 -3.87
CA ARG A 145 12.33 11.97 -4.09
C ARG A 145 13.08 10.68 -4.44
N LEU A 146 13.04 9.71 -3.53
CA LEU A 146 13.70 8.40 -3.68
C LEU A 146 12.66 7.34 -4.04
N ALA A 147 12.62 6.98 -5.32
CA ALA A 147 11.77 5.91 -5.81
C ALA A 147 12.45 4.55 -5.56
N LEU A 148 12.12 3.92 -4.45
CA LEU A 148 12.79 2.70 -4.00
C LEU A 148 12.26 1.42 -4.63
N TYR A 149 11.08 1.46 -5.24
CA TYR A 149 10.47 0.31 -5.90
C TYR A 149 9.52 0.72 -7.01
N GLU A 150 9.22 -0.22 -7.87
CA GLU A 150 8.12 -0.15 -8.83
C GLU A 150 7.16 -1.33 -8.67
N GLN A 151 5.93 -1.11 -9.09
CA GLN A 151 4.92 -2.17 -9.19
C GLN A 151 4.96 -2.75 -10.61
N VAL A 152 5.29 -4.03 -10.71
CA VAL A 152 5.36 -4.73 -11.99
C VAL A 152 4.19 -5.68 -12.10
N ARG A 153 3.52 -5.68 -13.24
CA ARG A 153 2.44 -6.62 -13.54
C ARG A 153 2.93 -8.05 -13.42
N LYS A 154 2.14 -8.89 -12.78
CA LYS A 154 2.34 -10.32 -12.70
C LYS A 154 1.22 -11.03 -13.47
N GLU A 155 1.59 -11.86 -14.42
CA GLU A 155 0.61 -12.70 -15.13
C GLU A 155 -0.06 -13.67 -14.15
N VAL A 156 -1.37 -13.75 -14.21
CA VAL A 156 -2.17 -14.64 -13.37
C VAL A 156 -2.82 -15.70 -14.26
N LYS A 157 -2.59 -16.97 -13.92
CA LYS A 157 -3.15 -18.13 -14.64
C LYS A 157 -3.88 -19.08 -13.70
N GLY A 158 -4.83 -19.83 -14.23
CA GLY A 158 -5.53 -20.90 -13.49
C GLY A 158 -6.48 -20.38 -12.40
N ILE A 159 -7.06 -19.21 -12.61
CA ILE A 159 -8.20 -18.73 -11.84
C ILE A 159 -9.47 -18.99 -12.65
N ASP A 160 -10.43 -19.64 -12.01
CA ASP A 160 -11.78 -19.80 -12.49
C ASP A 160 -12.67 -18.79 -11.75
N PRO A 161 -13.15 -17.71 -12.38
CA PRO A 161 -13.92 -16.68 -11.72
C PRO A 161 -15.22 -17.18 -11.08
N GLU A 162 -15.83 -18.24 -11.59
CA GLU A 162 -17.06 -18.83 -11.03
C GLU A 162 -16.83 -19.46 -9.65
N LYS A 163 -15.56 -19.82 -9.35
CA LYS A 163 -15.12 -20.35 -8.07
C LYS A 163 -14.57 -19.29 -7.10
N ILE A 164 -14.78 -18.01 -7.41
CA ILE A 164 -14.36 -16.90 -6.56
C ILE A 164 -15.56 -16.38 -5.77
N SER A 165 -15.41 -16.28 -4.43
CA SER A 165 -16.40 -15.65 -3.54
C SER A 165 -16.29 -14.14 -3.58
N CYS A 166 -15.05 -13.65 -3.50
CA CYS A 166 -14.70 -12.23 -3.58
C CYS A 166 -13.22 -12.07 -3.93
N VAL A 167 -12.85 -10.87 -4.37
CA VAL A 167 -11.46 -10.48 -4.67
C VAL A 167 -11.01 -9.41 -3.69
N VAL A 168 -9.88 -9.62 -3.00
CA VAL A 168 -9.26 -8.61 -2.14
C VAL A 168 -8.16 -7.89 -2.93
N VAL A 169 -8.37 -6.59 -3.15
CA VAL A 169 -7.47 -5.72 -3.93
C VAL A 169 -6.77 -4.72 -3.01
N GLY A 170 -5.49 -4.43 -3.24
CA GLY A 170 -4.69 -3.55 -2.37
C GLY A 170 -4.30 -2.19 -2.97
N SER A 171 -4.50 -1.97 -4.27
CA SER A 171 -4.08 -0.73 -4.95
C SER A 171 -4.91 -0.45 -6.20
N VAL A 172 -4.90 0.83 -6.67
CA VAL A 172 -5.56 1.23 -7.93
C VAL A 172 -4.99 0.44 -9.10
N VAL A 173 -3.67 0.35 -9.23
CA VAL A 173 -3.01 -0.41 -10.31
C VAL A 173 -3.39 -1.90 -10.22
N GLY A 174 -3.44 -2.47 -9.02
CA GLY A 174 -3.92 -3.85 -8.82
C GLY A 174 -5.38 -4.03 -9.23
N MET A 175 -6.24 -3.01 -9.01
CA MET A 175 -7.63 -3.04 -9.43
C MET A 175 -7.78 -3.10 -10.95
N GLN A 176 -7.01 -2.27 -11.67
CA GLN A 176 -6.99 -2.27 -13.13
C GLN A 176 -6.58 -3.63 -13.71
N TYR A 177 -5.58 -4.30 -13.13
CA TYR A 177 -5.16 -5.63 -13.59
C TYR A 177 -6.14 -6.74 -13.23
N VAL A 178 -6.86 -6.63 -12.10
CA VAL A 178 -7.95 -7.54 -11.74
C VAL A 178 -9.08 -7.40 -12.74
N GLU A 179 -9.47 -6.17 -13.08
CA GLU A 179 -10.50 -5.89 -14.07
C GLU A 179 -10.14 -6.42 -15.45
N GLU A 180 -8.92 -6.13 -15.93
CA GLU A 180 -8.43 -6.63 -17.22
C GLU A 180 -8.44 -8.17 -17.29
N PHE A 181 -8.07 -8.84 -16.20
CA PHE A 181 -8.17 -10.29 -16.10
C PHE A 181 -9.63 -10.77 -16.17
N LEU A 182 -10.53 -10.16 -15.41
CA LEU A 182 -11.93 -10.55 -15.31
C LEU A 182 -12.73 -10.24 -16.58
N LYS A 183 -12.40 -9.20 -17.32
CA LYS A 183 -13.03 -8.86 -18.60
C LYS A 183 -12.97 -10.00 -19.63
N GLY A 184 -11.98 -10.87 -19.54
CA GLY A 184 -11.86 -12.06 -20.39
C GLY A 184 -12.97 -13.10 -20.17
N PHE A 185 -13.81 -12.93 -19.14
CA PHE A 185 -14.85 -13.89 -18.77
C PHE A 185 -16.23 -13.19 -18.73
N LYS A 186 -17.26 -13.80 -19.31
CA LYS A 186 -18.62 -13.24 -19.35
C LYS A 186 -19.20 -13.12 -17.92
N GLY A 187 -19.81 -11.97 -17.62
CA GLY A 187 -20.59 -11.75 -16.39
C GLY A 187 -19.76 -11.56 -15.09
N THR A 188 -18.45 -11.35 -15.17
CA THR A 188 -17.58 -11.35 -13.99
C THR A 188 -17.43 -10.01 -13.26
N LEU A 189 -18.02 -8.92 -13.76
CA LEU A 189 -18.03 -7.63 -13.07
C LEU A 189 -18.98 -7.59 -11.85
N SER A 190 -19.78 -8.64 -11.64
CA SER A 190 -20.57 -8.88 -10.43
C SER A 190 -19.82 -9.63 -9.32
N VAL A 191 -18.55 -10.05 -9.56
CA VAL A 191 -17.73 -10.63 -8.50
C VAL A 191 -17.46 -9.56 -7.44
N PRO A 192 -17.75 -9.83 -6.15
CA PRO A 192 -17.52 -8.86 -5.08
C PRO A 192 -16.06 -8.46 -4.95
N ILE A 193 -15.80 -7.15 -4.88
CA ILE A 193 -14.47 -6.57 -4.73
C ILE A 193 -14.35 -5.95 -3.34
N ILE A 194 -13.35 -6.36 -2.57
CA ILE A 194 -13.03 -5.81 -1.24
C ILE A 194 -11.78 -4.96 -1.35
N VAL A 195 -11.88 -3.70 -0.96
CA VAL A 195 -10.82 -2.68 -1.11
C VAL A 195 -10.54 -1.94 0.19
N PRO A 196 -9.31 -1.44 0.39
CA PRO A 196 -8.90 -0.78 1.64
C PRO A 196 -9.27 0.71 1.72
N SER A 197 -9.78 1.33 0.64
CA SER A 197 -10.02 2.77 0.64
C SER A 197 -11.10 3.19 -0.36
N LEU A 198 -11.75 4.32 -0.06
CA LEU A 198 -12.74 4.94 -0.95
C LEU A 198 -12.19 5.26 -2.35
N ARG A 199 -10.90 5.59 -2.44
CA ARG A 199 -10.26 5.85 -3.74
C ARG A 199 -10.24 4.61 -4.64
N ILE A 200 -9.89 3.44 -4.09
CA ILE A 200 -9.88 2.19 -4.86
C ILE A 200 -11.30 1.73 -5.14
N LYS A 201 -12.24 1.98 -4.21
CA LYS A 201 -13.68 1.73 -4.43
C LYS A 201 -14.18 2.52 -5.64
N LYS A 202 -13.93 3.82 -5.68
CA LYS A 202 -14.34 4.68 -6.80
C LYS A 202 -13.73 4.22 -8.14
N GLU A 203 -12.47 3.79 -8.13
CA GLU A 203 -11.83 3.24 -9.33
C GLU A 203 -12.53 1.95 -9.78
N ALA A 204 -12.82 1.01 -8.88
CA ALA A 204 -13.51 -0.22 -9.21
C ALA A 204 -14.92 0.04 -9.78
N GLU A 205 -15.67 0.98 -9.19
CA GLU A 205 -16.98 1.41 -9.68
C GLU A 205 -16.88 2.04 -11.08
N ASN A 206 -15.89 2.88 -11.34
CA ASN A 206 -15.62 3.46 -12.66
C ASN A 206 -15.26 2.39 -13.72
N LEU A 207 -14.64 1.28 -13.31
CA LEU A 207 -14.32 0.13 -14.14
C LEU A 207 -15.52 -0.80 -14.36
N GLY A 208 -16.67 -0.49 -13.77
CA GLY A 208 -17.96 -1.20 -13.97
C GLY A 208 -18.27 -2.30 -12.96
N PHE A 209 -17.50 -2.44 -11.87
CA PHE A 209 -17.85 -3.37 -10.81
C PHE A 209 -19.06 -2.88 -10.01
N THR A 210 -20.03 -3.76 -9.79
CA THR A 210 -21.32 -3.42 -9.14
C THR A 210 -21.32 -3.73 -7.64
N GLU A 211 -20.47 -4.65 -7.18
CA GLU A 211 -20.38 -5.05 -5.78
C GLU A 211 -19.00 -4.69 -5.22
N VAL A 212 -18.82 -3.46 -4.72
CA VAL A 212 -17.55 -2.97 -4.20
C VAL A 212 -17.67 -2.53 -2.74
N TYR A 213 -16.89 -3.15 -1.88
CA TYR A 213 -16.89 -2.99 -0.43
C TYR A 213 -15.61 -2.34 0.06
N ASN A 214 -15.74 -1.23 0.79
CA ASN A 214 -14.60 -0.52 1.36
C ASN A 214 -14.42 -0.87 2.84
N VAL A 215 -13.27 -1.45 3.19
CA VAL A 215 -12.89 -1.75 4.57
C VAL A 215 -12.51 -0.49 5.37
N GLY A 216 -12.00 0.55 4.67
CA GLY A 216 -11.48 1.77 5.32
C GLY A 216 -10.07 1.61 5.90
N SER A 217 -9.46 0.45 5.76
CA SER A 217 -8.12 0.13 6.27
C SER A 217 -7.39 -0.84 5.34
N ALA A 218 -6.07 -0.64 5.19
CA ALA A 218 -5.18 -1.58 4.49
C ALA A 218 -4.59 -2.64 5.43
N ASN A 219 -4.83 -2.52 6.74
CA ASN A 219 -4.31 -3.44 7.75
C ASN A 219 -4.86 -4.86 7.53
N VAL A 220 -3.99 -5.85 7.65
CA VAL A 220 -4.33 -7.25 7.39
C VAL A 220 -5.42 -7.76 8.34
N SER A 221 -5.39 -7.34 9.61
CA SER A 221 -6.39 -7.77 10.59
C SER A 221 -7.79 -7.22 10.27
N ASP A 222 -7.88 -5.92 9.94
CA ASP A 222 -9.15 -5.28 9.60
C ASP A 222 -9.75 -5.90 8.32
N VAL A 223 -8.90 -6.16 7.32
CA VAL A 223 -9.32 -6.80 6.07
C VAL A 223 -9.75 -8.25 6.32
N SER A 224 -9.06 -9.00 7.19
CA SER A 224 -9.42 -10.37 7.54
C SER A 224 -10.81 -10.43 8.20
N ILE A 225 -11.04 -9.62 9.23
CA ILE A 225 -12.33 -9.54 9.94
C ILE A 225 -13.44 -9.20 8.95
N PHE A 226 -13.23 -8.18 8.11
CA PHE A 226 -14.23 -7.80 7.12
C PHE A 226 -14.57 -8.94 6.14
N VAL A 227 -13.57 -9.68 5.66
CA VAL A 227 -13.78 -10.83 4.75
C VAL A 227 -14.55 -11.94 5.46
N GLU A 228 -14.23 -12.23 6.72
CA GLU A 228 -14.93 -13.23 7.54
C GLU A 228 -16.41 -12.89 7.69
N ASP A 229 -16.72 -11.66 8.13
CA ASP A 229 -18.10 -11.16 8.29
C ASP A 229 -18.87 -11.16 6.96
N PHE A 230 -18.20 -10.73 5.89
CA PHE A 230 -18.78 -10.71 4.54
C PHE A 230 -19.20 -12.11 4.05
N LEU A 231 -18.41 -13.13 4.36
CA LEU A 231 -18.70 -14.52 3.95
C LEU A 231 -19.77 -15.18 4.80
N VAL A 232 -19.90 -14.81 6.07
CA VAL A 232 -20.98 -15.32 6.96
C VAL A 232 -22.34 -14.74 6.58
N GLY A 233 -22.39 -13.49 6.10
CA GLY A 233 -23.63 -12.80 5.71
C GLY A 233 -24.16 -13.18 4.32
N ARG A 234 -23.54 -14.15 3.63
CA ARG A 234 -23.92 -14.63 2.29
C ARG A 234 -24.17 -16.15 2.27
#